data_6a31de1e0a36dca992f25f86c2ce1c3e
#
_entry.id   6a31de1e0a36dca992f25f86c2ce1c3e
#
_cell.length_a   1.000
_cell.length_b   1.000
_cell.length_c   1.000
_cell.angle_alpha   90.00
_cell.angle_beta   90.00
_cell.angle_gamma   90.00
#
_symmetry.space_group_name_H-M   'P 1'
#
loop_
_entity.id
_entity.type
_entity.pdbx_description
1 polymer ?
#
loop_
_entity_poly.entity_id
_entity_poly.type
_entity_poly.pdbx_seq_one_letter_code
_entity_poly.pdbx_strand_id
1 'polypeptide(L)'
;RPRYKVGKPAQVAPNQLERQFQHDEPDHAWVTDITYIRTHEGWLYLAAVLDLHSRAVVGWSMGSSLQTSLVLDALTMAVWRRRPKDSVIIHSDQGSQFGSDEFNRWCKDNRLSPSMSRRGNCWDNAVAESFFSSLKSEQIKKRIYQTRAEAKSEIFDYIEGFYNRVRRHKHLDQLSPHEFERQRQTAL
;
A
#
# COMPACT_ATOMS: atom_id res chain seq x y z
N ARG A 1 10.36 -11.26 -14.26
CA ARG A 1 8.99 -10.87 -13.88
C ARG A 1 8.15 -12.12 -13.72
N PRO A 2 7.35 -12.28 -12.66
CA PRO A 2 6.41 -13.38 -12.59
C PRO A 2 5.43 -13.29 -13.76
N ARG A 3 5.24 -14.40 -14.45
CA ARG A 3 4.18 -14.50 -15.47
C ARG A 3 2.88 -14.86 -14.78
N TYR A 4 2.05 -13.88 -14.50
CA TYR A 4 0.66 -14.13 -14.13
C TYR A 4 -0.26 -13.43 -15.14
N LYS A 5 -1.32 -14.12 -15.52
CA LYS A 5 -2.38 -13.48 -16.30
C LYS A 5 -3.09 -12.53 -15.36
N VAL A 6 -2.93 -11.24 -15.57
CA VAL A 6 -3.79 -10.24 -14.91
C VAL A 6 -5.19 -10.49 -15.45
N GLY A 7 -6.03 -11.18 -14.68
CA GLY A 7 -7.45 -11.32 -14.97
C GLY A 7 -8.09 -9.94 -15.01
N LYS A 8 -9.12 -9.77 -15.83
CA LYS A 8 -9.95 -8.56 -15.73
C LYS A 8 -10.64 -8.58 -14.37
N PRO A 9 -10.72 -7.46 -13.63
CA PRO A 9 -11.50 -7.40 -12.41
C PRO A 9 -12.97 -7.70 -12.75
N ALA A 10 -13.65 -8.43 -11.87
CA ALA A 10 -15.07 -8.74 -12.03
C ALA A 10 -15.90 -7.43 -11.98
N GLN A 11 -15.48 -6.47 -11.15
CA GLN A 11 -16.07 -5.14 -11.04
C GLN A 11 -14.97 -4.07 -11.07
N VAL A 12 -15.22 -2.98 -11.78
CA VAL A 12 -14.35 -1.82 -11.84
C VAL A 12 -15.02 -0.68 -11.08
N ALA A 13 -14.43 -0.27 -9.97
CA ALA A 13 -14.92 0.88 -9.21
C ALA A 13 -14.60 2.20 -9.94
N PRO A 14 -15.47 3.23 -9.81
CA PRO A 14 -15.19 4.54 -10.37
C PRO A 14 -13.94 5.15 -9.75
N ASN A 15 -13.21 5.97 -10.50
CA ASN A 15 -12.06 6.70 -9.97
C ASN A 15 -12.56 7.88 -9.12
N GLN A 16 -12.61 7.69 -7.81
CA GLN A 16 -13.01 8.73 -6.86
C GLN A 16 -11.84 9.61 -6.42
N LEU A 17 -10.61 9.10 -6.54
CA LEU A 17 -9.42 9.84 -6.11
C LEU A 17 -9.08 11.00 -7.05
N GLU A 18 -9.34 10.84 -8.37
CA GLU A 18 -9.10 11.86 -9.41
C GLU A 18 -7.74 12.57 -9.33
N ARG A 19 -6.70 11.83 -8.93
CA ARG A 19 -5.33 12.34 -8.69
C ARG A 19 -5.19 13.35 -7.55
N GLN A 20 -6.14 13.42 -6.65
CA GLN A 20 -6.02 14.21 -5.43
C GLN A 20 -5.15 13.45 -4.42
N PHE A 21 -3.83 13.54 -4.57
CA PHE A 21 -2.86 12.84 -3.70
C PHE A 21 -2.46 13.64 -2.45
N GLN A 22 -3.02 14.83 -2.27
CA GLN A 22 -2.79 15.65 -1.09
C GLN A 22 -4.09 15.74 -0.30
N HIS A 23 -4.04 15.31 0.93
CA HIS A 23 -5.14 15.38 1.88
C HIS A 23 -4.65 16.08 3.15
N ASP A 24 -5.46 16.97 3.70
CA ASP A 24 -5.10 17.75 4.88
C ASP A 24 -5.19 16.94 6.17
N GLU A 25 -6.00 15.88 6.17
CA GLU A 25 -6.23 15.01 7.32
C GLU A 25 -5.86 13.56 7.03
N PRO A 26 -5.38 12.81 8.04
CA PRO A 26 -5.11 11.39 7.91
C PRO A 26 -6.40 10.58 7.71
N ASP A 27 -6.25 9.39 7.15
CA ASP A 27 -7.31 8.40 6.99
C ASP A 27 -8.52 8.86 6.15
N HIS A 28 -8.32 9.84 5.26
CA HIS A 28 -9.31 10.26 4.27
C HIS A 28 -9.22 9.41 3.00
N ALA A 29 -8.02 9.15 2.54
CA ALA A 29 -7.77 8.29 1.39
C ALA A 29 -6.47 7.48 1.58
N TRP A 30 -6.56 6.20 1.28
CA TRP A 30 -5.44 5.27 1.22
C TRP A 30 -5.22 4.79 -0.21
N VAL A 31 -3.97 4.49 -0.54
CA VAL A 31 -3.63 3.78 -1.78
C VAL A 31 -3.08 2.40 -1.44
N THR A 32 -3.38 1.43 -2.27
CA THR A 32 -2.88 0.07 -2.13
C THR A 32 -2.37 -0.47 -3.44
N ASP A 33 -1.31 -1.24 -3.37
CA ASP A 33 -0.72 -1.89 -4.53
C ASP A 33 0.12 -3.11 -4.07
N ILE A 34 0.52 -3.93 -5.03
CA ILE A 34 1.29 -5.14 -4.79
C ILE A 34 2.60 -5.09 -5.57
N THR A 35 3.70 -5.37 -4.88
CA THR A 35 4.98 -5.61 -5.54
C THR A 35 5.48 -7.02 -5.26
N TYR A 36 6.52 -7.44 -5.99
CA TYR A 36 7.13 -8.75 -5.85
C TYR A 36 8.64 -8.64 -5.62
N ILE A 37 9.15 -9.53 -4.78
CA ILE A 37 10.54 -9.61 -4.37
C ILE A 37 11.07 -11.00 -4.76
N ARG A 38 12.28 -11.03 -5.30
CA ARG A 38 12.89 -12.28 -5.75
C ARG A 38 13.63 -12.96 -4.61
N THR A 39 13.37 -14.26 -4.43
CA THR A 39 14.11 -15.14 -3.53
C THR A 39 14.50 -16.43 -4.25
N HIS A 40 15.45 -17.20 -3.71
CA HIS A 40 15.78 -18.51 -4.25
C HIS A 40 14.67 -19.53 -4.01
N GLU A 41 13.77 -19.30 -3.05
CA GLU A 41 12.56 -20.09 -2.82
C GLU A 41 11.39 -19.70 -3.75
N GLY A 42 11.59 -18.76 -4.67
CA GLY A 42 10.58 -18.22 -5.56
C GLY A 42 10.16 -16.80 -5.19
N TRP A 43 9.05 -16.35 -5.73
CA TRP A 43 8.55 -14.99 -5.48
C TRP A 43 7.96 -14.81 -4.09
N LEU A 44 8.25 -13.67 -3.49
CA LEU A 44 7.54 -13.13 -2.34
C LEU A 44 6.74 -11.91 -2.81
N TYR A 45 5.46 -11.86 -2.50
CA TYR A 45 4.57 -10.75 -2.81
C TYR A 45 4.38 -9.90 -1.57
N LEU A 46 4.42 -8.58 -1.75
CA LEU A 46 4.15 -7.58 -0.71
C LEU A 46 2.97 -6.73 -1.15
N ALA A 47 1.87 -6.78 -0.41
CA ALA A 47 0.80 -5.80 -0.49
C ALA A 47 1.07 -4.69 0.54
N ALA A 48 0.90 -3.44 0.16
CA ALA A 48 1.07 -2.30 1.04
C ALA A 48 -0.11 -1.34 0.91
N VAL A 49 -0.47 -0.71 2.03
CA VAL A 49 -1.50 0.33 2.14
C VAL A 49 -0.83 1.57 2.70
N LEU A 50 -0.94 2.68 1.98
CA LEU A 50 -0.34 3.96 2.37
C LEU A 50 -1.42 5.03 2.55
N ASP A 51 -1.29 5.80 3.61
CA ASP A 51 -2.09 7.00 3.83
C ASP A 51 -1.60 8.14 2.93
N LEU A 52 -2.51 8.80 2.21
CA LEU A 52 -2.16 9.90 1.32
C LEU A 52 -1.82 11.20 2.04
N HIS A 53 -2.23 11.38 3.30
CA HIS A 53 -1.87 12.54 4.10
C HIS A 53 -0.38 12.52 4.50
N SER A 54 0.04 11.43 5.12
CA SER A 54 1.38 11.32 5.71
C SER A 54 2.37 10.47 4.92
N ARG A 55 1.90 9.75 3.90
CA ARG A 55 2.68 8.72 3.18
C ARG A 55 3.09 7.54 4.06
N ALA A 56 2.54 7.43 5.27
CA ALA A 56 2.81 6.30 6.15
C ALA A 56 2.30 5.00 5.53
N VAL A 57 3.08 3.95 5.63
CA VAL A 57 2.61 2.58 5.37
C VAL A 57 1.79 2.16 6.59
N VAL A 58 0.47 2.22 6.46
CA VAL A 58 -0.48 1.94 7.55
C VAL A 58 -0.83 0.47 7.67
N GLY A 59 -0.68 -0.28 6.58
CA GLY A 59 -0.87 -1.73 6.57
C GLY A 59 -0.03 -2.40 5.50
N TRP A 60 0.34 -3.64 5.74
CA TRP A 60 1.09 -4.46 4.78
C TRP A 60 0.93 -5.95 5.08
N SER A 61 1.16 -6.76 4.08
CA SER A 61 1.15 -8.22 4.18
C SER A 61 2.12 -8.82 3.17
N MET A 62 2.72 -9.97 3.51
CA MET A 62 3.66 -10.67 2.65
C MET A 62 3.31 -12.14 2.51
N GLY A 63 3.22 -12.64 1.28
CA GLY A 63 2.85 -14.02 0.96
C GLY A 63 3.60 -14.61 -0.21
N SER A 64 3.53 -15.93 -0.36
CA SER A 64 4.13 -16.68 -1.48
C SER A 64 3.24 -16.75 -2.72
N SER A 65 2.01 -16.27 -2.63
CA SER A 65 1.04 -16.28 -3.73
C SER A 65 0.30 -14.95 -3.84
N LEU A 66 -0.13 -14.63 -5.05
CA LEU A 66 -0.86 -13.41 -5.39
C LEU A 66 -2.37 -13.70 -5.32
N GLN A 67 -2.92 -13.69 -4.11
CA GLN A 67 -4.35 -13.93 -3.85
C GLN A 67 -5.02 -12.70 -3.25
N THR A 68 -6.34 -12.63 -3.30
CA THR A 68 -7.12 -11.55 -2.69
C THR A 68 -6.86 -11.45 -1.18
N SER A 69 -6.68 -12.57 -0.50
CA SER A 69 -6.34 -12.62 0.93
C SER A 69 -5.09 -11.81 1.28
N LEU A 70 -4.08 -11.76 0.40
CA LEU A 70 -2.88 -10.95 0.63
C LEU A 70 -3.22 -9.45 0.79
N VAL A 71 -4.12 -8.95 -0.04
CA VAL A 71 -4.59 -7.55 0.04
C VAL A 71 -5.45 -7.34 1.28
N LEU A 72 -6.37 -8.27 1.55
CA LEU A 72 -7.27 -8.18 2.70
C LEU A 72 -6.51 -8.20 4.03
N ASP A 73 -5.43 -8.97 4.15
CA ASP A 73 -4.57 -8.98 5.33
C ASP A 73 -3.88 -7.62 5.54
N ALA A 74 -3.38 -7.00 4.46
CA ALA A 74 -2.79 -5.66 4.52
C ALA A 74 -3.83 -4.61 4.94
N LEU A 75 -5.03 -4.65 4.38
CA LEU A 75 -6.13 -3.76 4.74
C LEU A 75 -6.63 -4.00 6.16
N THR A 76 -6.69 -5.25 6.61
CA THR A 76 -7.06 -5.60 7.99
C THR A 76 -6.07 -4.95 8.98
N MET A 77 -4.77 -5.04 8.72
CA MET A 77 -3.77 -4.34 9.52
C MET A 77 -3.99 -2.84 9.53
N ALA A 78 -4.26 -2.22 8.37
CA ALA A 78 -4.49 -0.79 8.25
C ALA A 78 -5.71 -0.34 9.07
N VAL A 79 -6.84 -1.02 8.93
CA VAL A 79 -8.07 -0.72 9.67
C VAL A 79 -7.87 -0.89 11.17
N TRP A 80 -7.18 -1.95 11.62
CA TRP A 80 -6.90 -2.18 13.03
C TRP A 80 -5.98 -1.12 13.66
N ARG A 81 -4.99 -0.68 12.92
CA ARG A 81 -4.04 0.36 13.38
C ARG A 81 -4.67 1.73 13.42
N ARG A 82 -5.42 2.09 12.39
CA ARG A 82 -5.92 3.45 12.18
C ARG A 82 -7.29 3.67 12.81
N ARG A 83 -8.15 2.64 12.84
CA ARG A 83 -9.52 2.71 13.36
C ARG A 83 -10.28 3.92 12.83
N PRO A 84 -10.38 4.10 11.51
CA PRO A 84 -10.99 5.28 10.92
C PRO A 84 -12.42 5.45 11.38
N LYS A 85 -12.78 6.69 11.74
CA LYS A 85 -14.15 7.02 12.20
C LYS A 85 -15.11 7.15 11.02
N ASP A 86 -14.61 7.73 9.94
CA ASP A 86 -15.36 7.98 8.72
C ASP A 86 -15.00 6.99 7.60
N SER A 87 -15.72 7.07 6.49
CA SER A 87 -15.40 6.25 5.31
C SER A 87 -14.09 6.70 4.68
N VAL A 88 -13.22 5.74 4.39
CA VAL A 88 -11.91 5.97 3.75
C VAL A 88 -11.97 5.55 2.29
N ILE A 89 -11.49 6.39 1.38
CA ILE A 89 -11.29 6.00 -0.02
C ILE A 89 -10.09 5.04 -0.08
N ILE A 90 -10.31 3.83 -0.63
CA ILE A 90 -9.21 2.90 -0.91
C ILE A 90 -8.96 2.82 -2.40
N HIS A 91 -7.86 3.41 -2.86
CA HIS A 91 -7.52 3.48 -4.27
C HIS A 91 -6.50 2.41 -4.66
N SER A 92 -6.76 1.74 -5.78
CA SER A 92 -5.90 0.70 -6.34
C SER A 92 -5.82 0.78 -7.86
N ASP A 93 -4.94 -0.02 -8.46
CA ASP A 93 -5.01 -0.34 -9.88
C ASP A 93 -6.20 -1.27 -10.21
N GLN A 94 -6.37 -1.62 -11.48
CA GLN A 94 -7.40 -2.56 -11.94
C GLN A 94 -6.91 -4.03 -11.86
N GLY A 95 -6.11 -4.39 -10.85
CA GLY A 95 -5.72 -5.77 -10.60
C GLY A 95 -6.93 -6.65 -10.24
N SER A 96 -6.89 -7.93 -10.62
CA SER A 96 -8.00 -8.87 -10.37
C SER A 96 -8.31 -9.04 -8.89
N GLN A 97 -7.33 -8.85 -8.01
CA GLN A 97 -7.47 -8.91 -6.55
C GLN A 97 -8.40 -7.83 -6.02
N PHE A 98 -8.31 -6.61 -6.60
CA PHE A 98 -9.06 -5.43 -6.17
C PHE A 98 -10.48 -5.37 -6.75
N GLY A 99 -10.77 -6.12 -7.81
CA GLY A 99 -12.10 -6.21 -8.41
C GLY A 99 -12.90 -7.45 -8.01
N SER A 100 -12.43 -8.23 -7.03
CA SER A 100 -13.14 -9.42 -6.58
C SER A 100 -14.34 -9.06 -5.71
N ASP A 101 -15.38 -9.92 -5.73
CA ASP A 101 -16.56 -9.76 -4.87
C ASP A 101 -16.20 -9.84 -3.39
N GLU A 102 -15.19 -10.64 -3.05
CA GLU A 102 -14.66 -10.76 -1.69
C GLU A 102 -14.07 -9.43 -1.23
N PHE A 103 -13.21 -8.80 -2.04
CA PHE A 103 -12.64 -7.49 -1.75
C PHE A 103 -13.71 -6.41 -1.57
N ASN A 104 -14.70 -6.35 -2.49
CA ASN A 104 -15.75 -5.34 -2.44
C ASN A 104 -16.65 -5.51 -1.19
N ARG A 105 -17.02 -6.74 -0.83
CA ARG A 105 -17.76 -7.01 0.41
C ARG A 105 -16.98 -6.60 1.64
N TRP A 106 -15.72 -7.01 1.72
CA TRP A 106 -14.86 -6.69 2.85
C TRP A 106 -14.68 -5.17 3.01
N CYS A 107 -14.46 -4.43 1.92
CA CYS A 107 -14.39 -2.98 1.95
C CYS A 107 -15.67 -2.35 2.50
N LYS A 108 -16.83 -2.78 2.02
CA LYS A 108 -18.13 -2.30 2.48
C LYS A 108 -18.32 -2.52 4.00
N ASP A 109 -17.98 -3.71 4.48
CA ASP A 109 -18.13 -4.09 5.88
C ASP A 109 -17.20 -3.29 6.80
N ASN A 110 -16.07 -2.79 6.27
CA ASN A 110 -15.07 -2.01 6.99
C ASN A 110 -15.08 -0.51 6.67
N ARG A 111 -16.14 0.01 6.06
CA ARG A 111 -16.29 1.43 5.68
C ARG A 111 -15.20 1.95 4.74
N LEU A 112 -14.69 1.09 3.89
CA LEU A 112 -13.80 1.51 2.81
C LEU A 112 -14.58 1.68 1.52
N SER A 113 -14.33 2.79 0.80
CA SER A 113 -14.92 3.10 -0.49
C SER A 113 -13.92 2.78 -1.61
N PRO A 114 -14.09 1.69 -2.38
CA PRO A 114 -13.19 1.34 -3.45
C PRO A 114 -13.14 2.41 -4.54
N SER A 115 -11.93 2.72 -4.99
CA SER A 115 -11.63 3.60 -6.12
C SER A 115 -10.56 2.94 -6.97
N MET A 116 -10.71 2.96 -8.29
CA MET A 116 -9.74 2.35 -9.19
C MET A 116 -9.19 3.34 -10.19
N SER A 117 -7.89 3.22 -10.46
CA SER A 117 -7.22 3.98 -11.51
C SER A 117 -7.79 3.64 -12.90
N ARG A 118 -7.67 4.56 -13.84
CA ARG A 118 -8.02 4.30 -15.25
C ARG A 118 -7.07 3.27 -15.83
N ARG A 119 -7.59 2.42 -16.71
CA ARG A 119 -6.79 1.38 -17.36
C ARG A 119 -5.60 1.99 -18.11
N GLY A 120 -4.40 1.51 -17.82
CA GLY A 120 -3.16 1.98 -18.47
C GLY A 120 -2.65 3.35 -17.98
N ASN A 121 -3.23 3.90 -16.91
CA ASN A 121 -2.78 5.18 -16.34
C ASN A 121 -1.96 4.95 -15.07
N CYS A 122 -0.63 4.89 -15.23
CA CYS A 122 0.32 4.72 -14.13
C CYS A 122 0.35 5.90 -13.14
N TRP A 123 -0.07 7.09 -13.58
CA TRP A 123 -0.07 8.29 -12.72
C TRP A 123 -1.08 8.23 -11.58
N ASP A 124 -2.12 7.40 -11.73
CA ASP A 124 -3.18 7.32 -10.73
C ASP A 124 -2.75 6.55 -9.47
N ASN A 125 -1.60 5.84 -9.46
CA ASN A 125 -1.07 5.11 -8.28
C ASN A 125 0.37 5.50 -7.94
N ALA A 126 0.79 6.72 -8.30
CA ALA A 126 2.17 7.20 -8.17
C ALA A 126 2.74 7.12 -6.74
N VAL A 127 1.91 7.22 -5.72
CA VAL A 127 2.35 7.17 -4.32
C VAL A 127 2.82 5.78 -3.93
N ALA A 128 2.05 4.74 -4.26
CA ALA A 128 2.45 3.35 -4.01
C ALA A 128 3.68 2.98 -4.84
N GLU A 129 3.74 3.40 -6.11
CA GLU A 129 4.90 3.20 -6.97
C GLU A 129 6.17 3.86 -6.40
N SER A 130 6.05 5.07 -5.85
CA SER A 130 7.16 5.78 -5.20
C SER A 130 7.67 5.03 -3.96
N PHE A 131 6.77 4.52 -3.12
CA PHE A 131 7.14 3.68 -1.99
C PHE A 131 7.90 2.42 -2.43
N PHE A 132 7.38 1.68 -3.40
CA PHE A 132 8.03 0.47 -3.88
C PHE A 132 9.37 0.76 -4.57
N SER A 133 9.49 1.89 -5.26
CA SER A 133 10.76 2.33 -5.82
C SER A 133 11.80 2.58 -4.72
N SER A 134 11.41 3.26 -3.65
CA SER A 134 12.27 3.48 -2.47
C SER A 134 12.68 2.17 -1.82
N LEU A 135 11.74 1.28 -1.53
CA LEU A 135 12.02 -0.04 -0.97
C LEU A 135 13.02 -0.83 -1.84
N LYS A 136 12.80 -0.83 -3.16
CA LYS A 136 13.67 -1.57 -4.09
C LYS A 136 15.07 -0.97 -4.21
N SER A 137 15.19 0.35 -4.22
CA SER A 137 16.49 1.02 -4.36
C SER A 137 17.28 1.11 -3.06
N GLU A 138 16.61 1.31 -1.94
CA GLU A 138 17.24 1.55 -0.64
C GLU A 138 17.53 0.25 0.12
N GLN A 139 16.57 -0.68 0.14
CA GLN A 139 16.66 -1.92 0.91
C GLN A 139 17.03 -3.14 0.05
N ILE A 140 16.27 -3.42 -1.00
CA ILE A 140 16.47 -4.66 -1.77
C ILE A 140 17.74 -4.60 -2.63
N LYS A 141 18.04 -3.44 -3.24
CA LYS A 141 19.27 -3.20 -4.02
C LYS A 141 19.57 -4.27 -5.08
N LYS A 142 18.51 -4.73 -5.76
CA LYS A 142 18.57 -5.81 -6.77
C LYS A 142 19.04 -7.18 -6.25
N ARG A 143 19.14 -7.39 -4.93
CA ARG A 143 19.49 -8.69 -4.36
C ARG A 143 18.42 -9.74 -4.67
N ILE A 144 18.85 -10.99 -4.66
CA ILE A 144 17.98 -12.15 -4.58
C ILE A 144 18.19 -12.74 -3.19
N TYR A 145 17.16 -12.70 -2.36
CA TYR A 145 17.22 -13.23 -1.00
C TYR A 145 17.36 -14.75 -1.01
N GLN A 146 18.05 -15.32 -0.03
CA GLN A 146 18.16 -16.77 0.09
C GLN A 146 16.81 -17.41 0.39
N THR A 147 16.08 -16.84 1.34
CA THR A 147 14.77 -17.33 1.76
C THR A 147 13.71 -16.22 1.77
N ARG A 148 12.45 -16.62 1.71
CA ARG A 148 11.34 -15.69 1.94
C ARG A 148 11.33 -15.15 3.37
N ALA A 149 11.78 -15.94 4.35
CA ALA A 149 11.86 -15.53 5.74
C ALA A 149 12.85 -14.37 5.94
N GLU A 150 14.04 -14.47 5.32
CA GLU A 150 15.02 -13.38 5.31
C GLU A 150 14.44 -12.10 4.69
N ALA A 151 13.84 -12.21 3.51
CA ALA A 151 13.22 -11.08 2.84
C ALA A 151 12.12 -10.43 3.69
N LYS A 152 11.26 -11.24 4.33
CA LYS A 152 10.19 -10.74 5.21
C LYS A 152 10.75 -9.95 6.39
N SER A 153 11.79 -10.45 7.05
CA SER A 153 12.42 -9.78 8.18
C SER A 153 12.99 -8.42 7.80
N GLU A 154 13.75 -8.36 6.71
CA GLU A 154 14.37 -7.09 6.28
C GLU A 154 13.34 -6.07 5.78
N ILE A 155 12.28 -6.51 5.09
CA ILE A 155 11.20 -5.62 4.64
C ILE A 155 10.40 -5.10 5.84
N PHE A 156 10.15 -5.96 6.84
CA PHE A 156 9.54 -5.52 8.10
C PHE A 156 10.36 -4.41 8.75
N ASP A 157 11.66 -4.62 8.92
CA ASP A 157 12.56 -3.63 9.52
C ASP A 157 12.61 -2.34 8.71
N TYR A 158 12.60 -2.43 7.39
CA TYR A 158 12.55 -1.26 6.51
C TYR A 158 11.25 -0.47 6.69
N ILE A 159 10.09 -1.11 6.69
CA ILE A 159 8.80 -0.42 6.80
C ILE A 159 8.62 0.17 8.20
N GLU A 160 8.75 -0.65 9.24
CA GLU A 160 8.41 -0.27 10.62
C GLU A 160 9.54 0.49 11.32
N GLY A 161 10.78 0.12 11.06
CA GLY A 161 11.93 0.75 11.70
C GLY A 161 12.44 2.00 11.00
N PHE A 162 12.44 2.00 9.67
CA PHE A 162 13.07 3.06 8.89
C PHE A 162 12.07 3.94 8.14
N TYR A 163 11.27 3.39 7.22
CA TYR A 163 10.43 4.17 6.32
C TYR A 163 9.43 5.06 7.08
N ASN A 164 8.67 4.49 7.99
CA ASN A 164 7.66 5.23 8.73
C ASN A 164 8.24 6.17 9.79
N ARG A 165 9.38 5.82 10.41
CA ARG A 165 9.89 6.52 11.60
C ARG A 165 11.06 7.45 11.34
N VAL A 166 11.91 7.15 10.35
CA VAL A 166 13.22 7.80 10.16
C VAL A 166 13.36 8.42 8.79
N ARG A 167 12.86 7.73 7.74
CA ARG A 167 13.04 8.17 6.37
C ARG A 167 12.38 9.51 6.11
N ARG A 168 13.19 10.50 5.72
CA ARG A 168 12.72 11.86 5.44
C ARG A 168 12.09 11.95 4.05
N HIS A 169 10.99 12.68 3.96
CA HIS A 169 10.26 12.92 2.72
C HIS A 169 10.24 14.40 2.37
N LYS A 170 10.71 14.74 1.18
CA LYS A 170 10.78 16.14 0.73
C LYS A 170 9.42 16.85 0.77
N HIS A 171 8.36 16.16 0.40
CA HIS A 171 6.98 16.71 0.40
C HIS A 171 6.31 16.74 1.78
N LEU A 172 6.96 16.21 2.82
CA LEU A 172 6.57 16.30 4.22
C LEU A 172 7.51 17.23 5.01
N ASP A 173 8.05 18.25 4.38
CA ASP A 173 8.98 19.20 4.99
C ASP A 173 10.22 18.51 5.62
N GLN A 174 10.74 17.48 4.97
CA GLN A 174 11.87 16.67 5.44
C GLN A 174 11.58 15.88 6.74
N LEU A 175 10.33 15.68 7.08
CA LEU A 175 9.91 14.84 8.20
C LEU A 175 9.70 13.39 7.75
N SER A 176 9.78 12.46 8.69
CA SER A 176 9.28 11.12 8.49
C SER A 176 7.74 11.09 8.55
N PRO A 177 7.07 10.08 7.98
CA PRO A 177 5.62 9.95 8.07
C PRO A 177 5.06 10.09 9.48
N HIS A 178 5.65 9.39 10.45
CA HIS A 178 5.19 9.44 11.85
C HIS A 178 5.47 10.79 12.53
N GLU A 179 6.60 11.44 12.23
CA GLU A 179 6.89 12.77 12.75
C GLU A 179 5.92 13.81 12.19
N PHE A 180 5.60 13.71 10.90
CA PHE A 180 4.65 14.58 10.25
C PHE A 180 3.25 14.49 10.89
N GLU A 181 2.74 13.27 11.11
CA GLU A 181 1.45 13.07 11.78
C GLU A 181 1.47 13.62 13.22
N ARG A 182 2.53 13.32 13.98
CA ARG A 182 2.65 13.77 15.37
C ARG A 182 2.64 15.30 15.50
N GLN A 183 3.36 16.01 14.63
CA GLN A 183 3.39 17.49 14.67
C GLN A 183 2.02 18.10 14.35
N ARG A 184 1.27 17.50 13.43
CA ARG A 184 -0.06 18.00 13.07
C ARG A 184 -1.14 17.69 14.12
N GLN A 185 -1.03 16.56 14.83
CA GLN A 185 -1.91 16.26 15.96
C GLN A 185 -1.69 17.20 17.14
N THR A 186 -0.50 17.76 17.32
CA THR A 186 -0.19 18.67 18.42
C THR A 186 -0.58 20.12 18.09
N ALA A 187 -0.85 20.43 16.82
CA ALA A 187 -1.22 21.76 16.34
C ALA A 187 -2.74 22.02 16.33
N LEU A 188 -3.55 21.01 16.66
CA LEU A 188 -5.01 21.04 16.84
C LEU A 188 -5.36 21.06 18.33
#